data_304ef6a974c1c6b0de30ac35e9f4742f
#
_entry.id   304ef6a974c1c6b0de30ac35e9f4742f
#
_cell.length_a   1.000
_cell.length_b   1.000
_cell.length_c   1.000
_cell.angle_alpha   90.00
_cell.angle_beta   90.00
_cell.angle_gamma   90.00
#
_symmetry.space_group_name_H-M   'P 1'
#
loop_
_entity.id
_entity.type
_entity.pdbx_description
1 polymer ?
#
loop_
_entity_poly.entity_id
_entity_poly.type
_entity_poly.pdbx_seq_one_letter_code
_entity_poly.pdbx_strand_id
1 'polypeptide(L)'
;NGPSERRVLFSVWSPFKTNNPRDIPKDQRITALASGTKVHVGKFGNEGSGGQSYLVYPWKAGKCYRFLTEVKPDGKGNTVYTSWFGDKAAGEWRLIASFRRPKTNTTLRGFHSFLESFSPVHGHIGRRALYGNVWVRDVDGQWHECTRARFSVDPTGGGRHRLDFSGGAKGGHFYLRNCGFF
;
A
#
# COMPACT_ATOMS: atom_id res chain seq x y z
N ASN A 1 -5.35 14.05 8.01
CA ASN A 1 -3.97 14.43 8.28
C ASN A 1 -3.83 15.93 8.08
N GLY A 2 -3.14 16.61 8.97
CA GLY A 2 -2.79 18.03 8.79
C GLY A 2 -1.64 18.21 7.79
N PRO A 3 -1.34 19.44 7.38
CA PRO A 3 -0.32 19.73 6.38
C PRO A 3 1.10 19.31 6.81
N SER A 4 1.34 19.14 8.09
CA SER A 4 2.62 18.73 8.67
C SER A 4 2.69 17.24 9.04
N GLU A 5 1.57 16.52 9.07
CA GLU A 5 1.56 15.12 9.48
C GLU A 5 1.73 14.18 8.30
N ARG A 6 2.70 13.29 8.40
CA ARG A 6 2.99 12.25 7.41
C ARG A 6 2.83 10.89 8.04
N ARG A 7 2.27 9.95 7.30
CA ARG A 7 1.99 8.60 7.78
C ARG A 7 2.57 7.54 6.84
N VAL A 8 2.90 6.41 7.43
CA VAL A 8 3.07 5.12 6.74
C VAL A 8 1.86 4.28 7.12
N LEU A 9 1.08 3.87 6.12
CA LEU A 9 -0.17 3.15 6.32
C LEU A 9 -0.05 1.70 5.84
N PHE A 10 -0.77 0.81 6.51
CA PHE A 10 -1.00 -0.55 6.06
C PHE A 10 -2.44 -0.95 6.37
N SER A 11 -3.17 -1.38 5.33
CA SER A 11 -4.59 -1.72 5.44
C SER A 11 -4.87 -3.07 4.78
N VAL A 12 -5.84 -3.79 5.34
CA VAL A 12 -6.31 -5.07 4.80
C VAL A 12 -7.83 -5.04 4.72
N TRP A 13 -8.37 -5.23 3.51
CA TRP A 13 -9.81 -5.24 3.28
C TRP A 13 -10.48 -6.50 3.81
N SER A 14 -11.67 -6.34 4.41
CA SER A 14 -12.53 -7.47 4.76
C SER A 14 -12.93 -8.28 3.50
N PRO A 15 -13.16 -9.57 3.60
CA PRO A 15 -13.82 -10.33 2.53
C PRO A 15 -15.28 -9.91 2.30
N PHE A 16 -15.91 -9.29 3.30
CA PHE A 16 -17.27 -8.77 3.21
C PHE A 16 -17.29 -7.41 2.51
N LYS A 17 -18.07 -7.29 1.45
CA LYS A 17 -18.16 -6.07 0.63
C LYS A 17 -19.12 -5.06 1.28
N THR A 18 -18.56 -4.05 1.92
CA THR A 18 -19.30 -2.90 2.49
C THR A 18 -18.38 -1.70 2.60
N ASN A 19 -18.94 -0.51 2.57
CA ASN A 19 -18.23 0.74 2.83
C ASN A 19 -18.27 1.16 4.32
N ASN A 20 -19.11 0.50 5.13
CA ASN A 20 -19.21 0.79 6.53
C ASN A 20 -18.61 -0.36 7.37
N PRO A 21 -17.54 -0.15 8.13
CA PRO A 21 -16.89 -1.21 8.89
C PRO A 21 -17.77 -1.78 10.04
N ARG A 22 -18.86 -1.10 10.41
CA ARG A 22 -19.81 -1.58 11.42
C ARG A 22 -20.66 -2.74 10.91
N ASP A 23 -20.92 -2.79 9.59
CA ASP A 23 -21.76 -3.79 8.94
C ASP A 23 -21.03 -5.12 8.73
N ILE A 24 -19.70 -5.16 8.95
CA ILE A 24 -18.93 -6.38 8.77
C ILE A 24 -19.33 -7.42 9.83
N PRO A 25 -19.84 -8.61 9.42
CA PRO A 25 -20.14 -9.70 10.34
C PRO A 25 -18.92 -10.07 11.20
N LYS A 26 -19.14 -10.52 12.43
CA LYS A 26 -18.06 -10.82 13.39
C LYS A 26 -17.03 -11.79 12.82
N ASP A 27 -17.47 -12.81 12.10
CA ASP A 27 -16.66 -13.88 11.50
C ASP A 27 -15.93 -13.44 10.21
N GLN A 28 -16.17 -12.21 9.74
CA GLN A 28 -15.51 -11.62 8.57
C GLN A 28 -14.69 -10.36 8.90
N ARG A 29 -14.57 -10.03 10.17
CA ARG A 29 -13.78 -8.88 10.62
C ARG A 29 -12.29 -9.17 10.55
N ILE A 30 -11.53 -8.18 10.08
CA ILE A 30 -10.08 -8.20 10.16
C ILE A 30 -9.67 -8.16 11.62
N THR A 31 -8.73 -9.02 12.01
CA THR A 31 -8.18 -9.09 13.36
C THR A 31 -6.72 -8.67 13.33
N ALA A 32 -6.35 -7.68 14.11
CA ALA A 32 -4.95 -7.35 14.35
C ALA A 32 -4.32 -8.44 15.25
N LEU A 33 -3.21 -9.00 14.78
CA LEU A 33 -2.44 -10.02 15.49
C LEU A 33 -1.25 -9.40 16.21
N ALA A 34 -0.63 -8.38 15.59
CA ALA A 34 0.49 -7.64 16.13
C ALA A 34 0.52 -6.23 15.56
N SER A 35 1.16 -5.30 16.27
CA SER A 35 1.48 -3.97 15.78
C SER A 35 2.84 -3.52 16.32
N GLY A 36 3.53 -2.70 15.55
CA GLY A 36 4.80 -2.11 15.95
C GLY A 36 4.63 -1.00 16.99
N THR A 37 5.73 -0.59 17.60
CA THR A 37 5.77 0.50 18.57
C THR A 37 5.27 1.80 17.93
N LYS A 38 4.38 2.53 18.62
CA LYS A 38 3.74 3.78 18.18
C LYS A 38 2.89 3.66 16.93
N VAL A 39 2.51 2.45 16.54
CA VAL A 39 1.56 2.22 15.45
C VAL A 39 0.14 2.29 15.98
N HIS A 40 -0.68 3.08 15.33
CA HIS A 40 -2.12 3.13 15.57
C HIS A 40 -2.82 2.05 14.79
N VAL A 41 -3.74 1.34 15.42
CA VAL A 41 -4.55 0.28 14.80
C VAL A 41 -6.02 0.64 14.91
N GLY A 42 -6.75 0.52 13.81
CA GLY A 42 -8.16 0.87 13.72
C GLY A 42 -8.87 0.17 12.56
N LYS A 43 -9.91 0.82 12.09
CA LYS A 43 -10.73 0.37 10.95
C LYS A 43 -10.86 1.51 9.96
N PHE A 44 -11.12 1.18 8.70
CA PHE A 44 -11.44 2.14 7.65
C PHE A 44 -12.75 1.77 6.96
N GLY A 45 -13.32 2.75 6.27
CA GLY A 45 -14.54 2.63 5.45
C GLY A 45 -14.49 3.59 4.26
N ASN A 46 -15.63 3.73 3.56
CA ASN A 46 -15.89 4.57 2.39
C ASN A 46 -15.36 4.04 1.05
N GLU A 47 -14.27 3.29 1.03
CA GLU A 47 -13.71 2.63 -0.17
C GLU A 47 -13.55 1.13 0.07
N GLY A 48 -14.66 0.45 0.33
CA GLY A 48 -14.66 -0.82 1.02
C GLY A 48 -14.41 -0.59 2.51
N SER A 49 -14.15 -1.64 3.26
CA SER A 49 -13.88 -1.54 4.69
C SER A 49 -12.96 -2.67 5.18
N GLY A 50 -12.29 -2.43 6.29
CA GLY A 50 -11.37 -3.42 6.85
C GLY A 50 -10.58 -2.93 8.05
N GLY A 51 -9.43 -3.57 8.28
CA GLY A 51 -8.46 -3.18 9.27
C GLY A 51 -7.45 -2.18 8.71
N GLN A 52 -7.11 -1.17 9.49
CA GLN A 52 -6.11 -0.16 9.14
C GLN A 52 -5.10 -0.01 10.26
N SER A 53 -3.88 0.25 9.87
CA SER A 53 -2.84 0.71 10.80
C SER A 53 -2.04 1.85 10.19
N TYR A 54 -1.47 2.69 11.03
CA TYR A 54 -0.53 3.70 10.58
C TYR A 54 0.50 4.07 11.64
N LEU A 55 1.68 4.40 11.16
CA LEU A 55 2.74 5.03 11.93
C LEU A 55 2.86 6.49 11.50
N VAL A 56 2.80 7.43 12.44
CA VAL A 56 3.19 8.82 12.18
C VAL A 56 4.70 8.83 12.04
N TYR A 57 5.17 9.16 10.84
CA TYR A 57 6.59 9.14 10.50
C TYR A 57 6.93 10.32 9.59
N PRO A 58 7.89 11.18 9.94
CA PRO A 58 8.23 12.41 9.22
C PRO A 58 9.08 12.11 7.97
N TRP A 59 8.58 11.24 7.10
CA TRP A 59 9.28 10.92 5.86
C TRP A 59 9.46 12.17 4.98
N LYS A 60 10.57 12.21 4.24
CA LYS A 60 10.96 13.34 3.40
C LYS A 60 11.01 12.93 1.94
N ALA A 61 10.50 13.80 1.05
CA ALA A 61 10.68 13.63 -0.38
C ALA A 61 12.18 13.57 -0.74
N GLY A 62 12.51 12.79 -1.77
CA GLY A 62 13.90 12.58 -2.19
C GLY A 62 14.68 11.58 -1.33
N LYS A 63 14.09 11.02 -0.29
CA LYS A 63 14.68 9.93 0.49
C LYS A 63 14.13 8.58 0.06
N CYS A 64 14.94 7.53 0.23
CA CYS A 64 14.57 6.17 -0.09
C CYS A 64 14.02 5.46 1.14
N TYR A 65 12.82 4.91 1.00
CA TYR A 65 12.15 4.08 2.01
C TYR A 65 11.87 2.71 1.44
N ARG A 66 11.77 1.71 2.31
CA ARG A 66 11.57 0.31 1.92
C ARG A 66 10.29 -0.22 2.54
N PHE A 67 9.63 -1.07 1.81
CA PHE A 67 8.44 -1.78 2.27
C PHE A 67 8.63 -3.27 2.04
N LEU A 68 8.26 -4.07 3.02
CA LEU A 68 8.19 -5.51 2.92
C LEU A 68 6.78 -5.94 3.34
N THR A 69 6.13 -6.75 2.53
CA THR A 69 4.82 -7.33 2.87
C THR A 69 4.87 -8.84 2.67
N GLU A 70 4.54 -9.57 3.72
CA GLU A 70 4.39 -11.01 3.69
C GLU A 70 2.91 -11.37 3.74
N VAL A 71 2.49 -12.34 2.93
CA VAL A 71 1.12 -12.85 2.90
C VAL A 71 1.15 -14.36 2.90
N LYS A 72 0.57 -14.96 3.94
CA LYS A 72 0.57 -16.41 4.14
C LYS A 72 -0.79 -16.92 4.60
N PRO A 73 -1.32 -18.01 4.00
CA PRO A 73 -2.40 -18.77 4.60
C PRO A 73 -2.01 -19.29 5.98
N ASP A 74 -2.96 -19.28 6.93
CA ASP A 74 -2.74 -19.79 8.30
C ASP A 74 -3.05 -21.30 8.46
N GLY A 75 -3.44 -21.97 7.37
CA GLY A 75 -3.86 -23.36 7.38
C GLY A 75 -5.23 -23.62 8.01
N LYS A 76 -5.93 -22.57 8.45
CA LYS A 76 -7.24 -22.63 9.13
C LYS A 76 -8.32 -21.85 8.38
N GLY A 77 -8.15 -21.65 7.07
CA GLY A 77 -9.09 -20.92 6.23
C GLY A 77 -8.99 -19.40 6.32
N ASN A 78 -7.91 -18.87 6.87
CA ASN A 78 -7.62 -17.44 6.89
C ASN A 78 -6.26 -17.16 6.25
N THR A 79 -6.01 -15.88 5.96
CA THR A 79 -4.72 -15.40 5.46
C THR A 79 -4.16 -14.32 6.37
N VAL A 80 -2.89 -14.42 6.71
CA VAL A 80 -2.17 -13.43 7.50
C VAL A 80 -1.39 -12.52 6.58
N TYR A 81 -1.54 -11.22 6.77
CA TYR A 81 -0.86 -10.14 6.06
C TYR A 81 -0.02 -9.37 7.06
N THR A 82 1.28 -9.32 6.85
CA THR A 82 2.21 -8.60 7.72
C THR A 82 3.05 -7.63 6.90
N SER A 83 3.18 -6.40 7.37
CA SER A 83 3.94 -5.37 6.67
C SER A 83 4.94 -4.68 7.59
N TRP A 84 6.12 -4.42 7.01
CA TRP A 84 7.21 -3.68 7.64
C TRP A 84 7.60 -2.48 6.79
N PHE A 85 8.05 -1.45 7.46
CA PHE A 85 8.59 -0.23 6.89
C PHE A 85 10.07 -0.10 7.27
N GLY A 86 10.90 0.26 6.30
CA GLY A 86 12.33 0.47 6.50
C GLY A 86 12.77 1.85 6.04
N ASP A 87 13.43 2.58 6.92
CA ASP A 87 14.22 3.74 6.53
C ASP A 87 15.63 3.27 6.18
N LYS A 88 16.02 3.45 4.92
CA LYS A 88 17.33 2.98 4.44
C LYS A 88 18.48 3.70 5.16
N ALA A 89 18.31 4.97 5.49
CA ALA A 89 19.35 5.75 6.17
C ALA A 89 19.54 5.33 7.62
N ALA A 90 18.44 4.94 8.31
CA ALA A 90 18.50 4.44 9.67
C ALA A 90 18.90 2.96 9.78
N GLY A 91 18.92 2.22 8.66
CA GLY A 91 19.26 0.79 8.66
C GLY A 91 18.23 -0.13 9.29
N GLU A 92 17.12 0.41 9.77
CA GLU A 92 16.12 -0.29 10.57
C GLU A 92 14.91 -0.76 9.76
N TRP A 93 14.34 -1.90 10.19
CA TRP A 93 13.00 -2.34 9.82
C TRP A 93 12.06 -2.23 11.02
N ARG A 94 10.88 -1.70 10.79
CA ARG A 94 9.84 -1.53 11.81
C ARG A 94 8.59 -2.30 11.39
N LEU A 95 8.08 -3.15 12.26
CA LEU A 95 6.76 -3.74 12.06
C LEU A 95 5.72 -2.61 12.01
N ILE A 96 4.89 -2.60 10.99
CA ILE A 96 3.68 -1.78 10.99
C ILE A 96 2.57 -2.58 11.65
N ALA A 97 2.07 -3.62 11.01
CA ALA A 97 1.09 -4.50 11.65
C ALA A 97 1.07 -5.88 10.98
N SER A 98 0.47 -6.83 11.70
CA SER A 98 0.06 -8.12 11.19
C SER A 98 -1.45 -8.26 11.35
N PHE A 99 -2.17 -8.52 10.25
CA PHE A 99 -3.61 -8.70 10.22
C PHE A 99 -3.99 -10.08 9.73
N ARG A 100 -4.97 -10.70 10.38
CA ARG A 100 -5.63 -11.91 9.89
C ARG A 100 -6.89 -11.52 9.12
N ARG A 101 -6.96 -11.91 7.86
CA ARG A 101 -8.14 -11.81 7.01
C ARG A 101 -8.87 -13.16 7.02
N PRO A 102 -10.08 -13.24 7.59
CA PRO A 102 -10.82 -14.49 7.68
C PRO A 102 -11.40 -14.92 6.32
N LYS A 103 -11.83 -16.17 6.24
CA LYS A 103 -12.46 -16.76 5.03
C LYS A 103 -11.66 -16.52 3.76
N THR A 104 -10.35 -16.58 3.87
CA THR A 104 -9.44 -16.32 2.75
C THR A 104 -8.27 -17.29 2.85
N ASN A 105 -7.99 -17.98 1.75
CA ASN A 105 -6.84 -18.88 1.63
C ASN A 105 -6.08 -18.49 0.37
N THR A 106 -5.14 -17.58 0.48
CA THR A 106 -4.43 -17.02 -0.69
C THR A 106 -3.01 -16.56 -0.36
N THR A 107 -2.19 -16.51 -1.37
CA THR A 107 -0.94 -15.77 -1.40
C THR A 107 -1.14 -14.42 -2.06
N LEU A 108 -0.14 -13.55 -2.03
CA LEU A 108 -0.20 -12.23 -2.65
C LEU A 108 -0.19 -12.36 -4.17
N ARG A 109 -1.09 -11.62 -4.84
CA ARG A 109 -1.24 -11.61 -6.31
C ARG A 109 -1.51 -10.19 -6.78
N GLY A 110 -1.28 -9.94 -8.09
CA GLY A 110 -1.63 -8.68 -8.72
C GLY A 110 -0.87 -7.49 -8.14
N PHE A 111 0.45 -7.64 -8.03
CA PHE A 111 1.32 -6.57 -7.51
C PHE A 111 1.19 -5.32 -8.35
N HIS A 112 1.00 -4.19 -7.69
CA HIS A 112 1.05 -2.89 -8.33
C HIS A 112 1.51 -1.81 -7.35
N SER A 113 2.03 -0.73 -7.89
CA SER A 113 2.32 0.50 -7.18
C SER A 113 1.61 1.63 -7.88
N PHE A 114 1.11 2.60 -7.14
CA PHE A 114 0.43 3.74 -7.73
C PHE A 114 0.83 5.05 -7.04
N LEU A 115 0.62 6.14 -7.74
CA LEU A 115 0.80 7.49 -7.26
C LEU A 115 -0.56 8.21 -7.36
N GLU A 116 -1.13 8.54 -6.23
CA GLU A 116 -2.49 9.04 -6.12
C GLU A 116 -2.57 10.52 -5.78
N SER A 117 -3.56 11.20 -6.32
CA SER A 117 -4.01 12.52 -5.92
C SER A 117 -5.53 12.51 -5.79
N PHE A 118 -6.03 12.12 -4.62
CA PHE A 118 -7.47 12.02 -4.36
C PHE A 118 -8.14 13.37 -4.07
N SER A 119 -7.38 14.44 -3.87
CA SER A 119 -7.93 15.79 -3.62
C SER A 119 -7.87 16.66 -4.88
N PRO A 120 -9.01 17.03 -5.48
CA PRO A 120 -9.05 17.81 -6.71
C PRO A 120 -8.42 19.21 -6.55
N VAL A 121 -8.48 19.80 -5.36
CA VAL A 121 -7.89 21.13 -5.09
C VAL A 121 -6.35 21.13 -5.16
N HIS A 122 -5.71 19.97 -5.12
CA HIS A 122 -4.26 19.83 -5.20
C HIS A 122 -3.76 19.44 -6.59
N GLY A 123 -4.60 19.49 -7.61
CA GLY A 123 -4.25 19.10 -8.97
C GLY A 123 -3.12 19.92 -9.60
N HIS A 124 -2.89 21.14 -9.13
CA HIS A 124 -1.79 22.02 -9.55
C HIS A 124 -0.42 21.63 -8.95
N ILE A 125 -0.41 20.75 -7.94
CA ILE A 125 0.81 20.33 -7.25
C ILE A 125 1.34 19.05 -7.91
N GLY A 126 2.43 19.17 -8.66
CA GLY A 126 3.09 18.02 -9.28
C GLY A 126 3.60 16.99 -8.26
N ARG A 127 3.38 15.72 -8.55
CA ARG A 127 3.84 14.58 -7.74
C ARG A 127 4.68 13.64 -8.58
N ARG A 128 5.70 13.08 -7.95
CA ARG A 128 6.55 12.07 -8.57
C ARG A 128 6.96 11.03 -7.53
N ALA A 129 6.97 9.77 -7.95
CA ALA A 129 7.54 8.67 -7.18
C ALA A 129 8.47 7.84 -8.06
N LEU A 130 9.51 7.29 -7.46
CA LEU A 130 10.41 6.31 -8.06
C LEU A 130 10.24 4.99 -7.30
N TYR A 131 10.21 3.90 -8.05
CA TYR A 131 10.12 2.54 -7.53
C TYR A 131 11.30 1.75 -8.09
N GLY A 132 12.05 1.11 -7.22
CA GLY A 132 13.20 0.32 -7.64
C GLY A 132 13.54 -0.74 -6.62
N ASN A 133 14.44 -1.64 -6.98
CA ASN A 133 14.81 -2.76 -6.13
C ASN A 133 13.55 -3.55 -5.67
N VAL A 134 12.69 -3.88 -6.65
CA VAL A 134 11.42 -4.56 -6.41
C VAL A 134 11.63 -6.06 -6.55
N TRP A 135 11.30 -6.80 -5.51
CA TRP A 135 11.49 -8.25 -5.44
C TRP A 135 10.21 -8.94 -4.97
N VAL A 136 10.00 -10.13 -5.48
CA VAL A 136 8.92 -11.03 -5.04
C VAL A 136 9.55 -12.34 -4.61
N ARG A 137 9.15 -12.84 -3.46
CA ARG A 137 9.46 -14.20 -3.03
C ARG A 137 8.25 -15.08 -3.32
N ASP A 138 8.44 -16.16 -4.07
CA ASP A 138 7.38 -17.10 -4.39
C ASP A 138 7.09 -18.09 -3.24
N VAL A 139 6.15 -18.98 -3.47
CA VAL A 139 5.74 -19.98 -2.48
C VAL A 139 6.82 -21.04 -2.20
N ASP A 140 7.73 -21.24 -3.15
CA ASP A 140 8.86 -22.18 -3.03
C ASP A 140 10.07 -21.53 -2.36
N GLY A 141 9.94 -20.25 -2.00
CA GLY A 141 10.97 -19.50 -1.29
C GLY A 141 12.03 -18.84 -2.17
N GLN A 142 11.86 -18.87 -3.49
CA GLN A 142 12.78 -18.25 -4.44
C GLN A 142 12.50 -16.76 -4.60
N TRP A 143 13.54 -15.95 -4.70
CA TRP A 143 13.45 -14.53 -4.94
C TRP A 143 13.57 -14.19 -6.43
N HIS A 144 12.65 -13.36 -6.91
CA HIS A 144 12.59 -12.89 -8.29
C HIS A 144 12.63 -11.37 -8.32
N GLU A 145 13.55 -10.81 -9.08
CA GLU A 145 13.60 -9.38 -9.31
C GLU A 145 12.55 -8.97 -10.35
N CYS A 146 11.77 -7.95 -10.03
CA CYS A 146 10.75 -7.39 -10.92
C CYS A 146 11.38 -6.29 -11.80
N THR A 147 11.90 -6.68 -12.96
CA THR A 147 12.52 -5.76 -13.93
C THR A 147 11.57 -5.24 -14.99
N ARG A 148 10.31 -5.71 -15.01
CA ARG A 148 9.27 -5.30 -15.96
C ARG A 148 8.01 -4.88 -15.21
N ALA A 149 7.37 -3.81 -15.68
CA ALA A 149 6.08 -3.35 -15.17
C ALA A 149 5.22 -2.81 -16.31
N ARG A 150 3.90 -2.93 -16.18
CA ARG A 150 2.94 -2.32 -17.08
C ARG A 150 2.48 -1.00 -16.49
N PHE A 151 2.62 0.08 -17.23
CA PHE A 151 2.00 1.35 -16.88
C PHE A 151 0.49 1.29 -17.15
N SER A 152 -0.30 1.76 -16.22
CA SER A 152 -1.75 1.89 -16.34
C SER A 152 -2.23 3.12 -15.58
N VAL A 153 -3.42 3.57 -15.91
CA VAL A 153 -4.09 4.70 -15.26
C VAL A 153 -5.49 4.29 -14.84
N ASP A 154 -6.06 5.03 -13.91
CA ASP A 154 -7.44 4.90 -13.48
C ASP A 154 -8.43 5.41 -14.56
N PRO A 155 -9.75 5.31 -14.35
CA PRO A 155 -10.75 5.84 -15.28
C PRO A 155 -10.62 7.35 -15.54
N THR A 156 -10.08 8.13 -14.60
CA THR A 156 -9.88 9.59 -14.77
C THR A 156 -8.86 9.88 -15.88
N GLY A 157 -7.74 9.16 -15.87
CA GLY A 157 -6.75 9.23 -16.94
C GLY A 157 -7.22 8.55 -18.22
N GLY A 158 -7.80 7.36 -18.12
CA GLY A 158 -8.32 6.59 -19.26
C GLY A 158 -9.45 7.29 -19.99
N GLY A 159 -10.32 8.03 -19.29
CA GLY A 159 -11.40 8.85 -19.86
C GLY A 159 -10.94 10.23 -20.36
N ARG A 160 -9.65 10.53 -20.34
CA ARG A 160 -9.07 11.83 -20.75
C ARG A 160 -9.58 13.03 -19.92
N HIS A 161 -10.12 12.82 -18.74
CA HIS A 161 -10.50 13.92 -17.84
C HIS A 161 -9.27 14.63 -17.26
N ARG A 162 -8.12 13.96 -17.30
CA ARG A 162 -6.80 14.47 -16.94
C ARG A 162 -5.74 13.94 -17.90
N LEU A 163 -4.77 14.76 -18.27
CA LEU A 163 -3.69 14.40 -19.19
C LEU A 163 -2.29 14.51 -18.56
N ASP A 164 -2.17 15.20 -17.43
CA ASP A 164 -0.91 15.44 -16.73
C ASP A 164 -0.50 14.26 -15.84
N PHE A 165 -0.29 13.12 -16.48
CA PHE A 165 0.24 11.92 -15.87
C PHE A 165 1.21 11.20 -16.82
N SER A 166 2.19 10.51 -16.26
CA SER A 166 3.09 9.66 -17.02
C SER A 166 3.72 8.58 -16.15
N GLY A 167 4.17 7.52 -16.77
CA GLY A 167 4.93 6.45 -16.14
C GLY A 167 5.91 5.83 -17.12
N GLY A 168 6.96 5.23 -16.60
CA GLY A 168 8.00 4.61 -17.40
C GLY A 168 9.17 4.11 -16.58
N ALA A 169 10.29 3.83 -17.25
CA ALA A 169 11.53 3.40 -16.62
C ALA A 169 12.66 4.38 -16.95
N LYS A 170 13.50 4.67 -15.97
CA LYS A 170 14.70 5.51 -16.12
C LYS A 170 15.74 5.14 -15.06
N GLY A 171 16.98 4.88 -15.48
CA GLY A 171 18.09 4.62 -14.56
C GLY A 171 17.86 3.43 -13.63
N GLY A 172 17.30 2.33 -14.13
CA GLY A 172 17.02 1.13 -13.32
C GLY A 172 15.82 1.25 -12.37
N HIS A 173 15.04 2.32 -12.49
CA HIS A 173 13.84 2.54 -11.66
C HIS A 173 12.60 2.71 -12.54
N PHE A 174 11.46 2.30 -12.04
CA PHE A 174 10.16 2.73 -12.56
C PHE A 174 9.81 4.08 -11.95
N TYR A 175 9.12 4.92 -12.70
CA TYR A 175 8.61 6.18 -12.19
C TYR A 175 7.12 6.34 -12.50
N LEU A 176 6.45 7.05 -11.62
CA LEU A 176 5.12 7.61 -11.85
C LEU A 176 5.17 9.11 -11.58
N ARG A 177 4.41 9.85 -12.36
CA ARG A 177 4.24 11.30 -12.25
C ARG A 177 2.79 11.66 -12.51
N ASN A 178 2.22 12.55 -11.71
CA ASN A 178 0.89 13.09 -11.94
C ASN A 178 0.76 14.51 -11.39
N CYS A 179 -0.23 15.24 -11.88
CA CYS A 179 -0.55 16.61 -11.49
C CYS A 179 0.56 17.62 -11.85
N GLY A 180 0.26 18.92 -11.69
CA GLY A 180 1.21 20.00 -11.97
C GLY A 180 1.16 20.53 -13.39
N PHE A 181 0.20 20.10 -14.23
CA PHE A 181 -0.04 20.63 -15.57
C PHE A 181 1.18 20.58 -16.50
N PHE A 182 1.87 19.45 -16.61
CA PHE A 182 3.01 19.26 -17.51
C PHE A 182 2.60 18.56 -18.80
#